data_6655136055b444350871d2fa8bc352df
#
_entry.id   6655136055b444350871d2fa8bc352df
#
_cell.length_a   1.000
_cell.length_b   1.000
_cell.length_c   1.000
_cell.angle_alpha   90.00
_cell.angle_beta   90.00
_cell.angle_gamma   90.00
#
_symmetry.space_group_name_H-M   'P 1'
#
loop_
_entity.id
_entity.type
_entity.pdbx_description
1 polymer ?
#
loop_
_entity_poly.entity_id
_entity_poly.type
_entity_poly.pdbx_seq_one_letter_code
_entity_poly.pdbx_strand_id
1 'polypeptide(L)'
;MKALVFVSIALVCSVAARAQDTTQHIISGRKNSVQQENKPYVILISADGFRYDYPEKYHAEHLLAFANEGVKASSMIPSFPSSTQPNHYAMATGLYPAHHGIVQNIFYDRDRNTYFNSGSKENTEDATWYGGTPLWVLAEQQQLLAANFYWPGSNAPIKDVYSTYYYMHGKKIPINDRIQDVVNWLNLPADKRPHLITFYLPWADDEGHTYGPNSKQVAGAVTLIDSVVYALTRAVHTTGLKVNYIFVSDHGMSEPDTQHPLATPDALDTSKFFISGDRMVVELIAKNKADIQPTYEALKKEAKDYDVYVRENMPAHLHSAKNDDWHNRVGDIILLPNYPKLFNLYDHKLDKGQHGYDPKAVKDVHAIFFAWGPAFRPHTEIEPFPNVDIYPLVTQILGLRYTDKIDGTKELADEVLIP
;
A
#
# COMPACT_ATOMS: atom_id res chain seq x y z
N MET A 1 44.87 -61.96 -3.75
CA MET A 1 43.85 -61.09 -4.42
C MET A 1 42.82 -60.65 -3.38
N LYS A 2 42.92 -59.43 -2.91
CA LYS A 2 41.92 -58.86 -1.95
C LYS A 2 40.96 -57.96 -2.78
N ALA A 3 39.72 -58.32 -2.82
CA ALA A 3 38.68 -57.53 -3.48
C ALA A 3 38.26 -56.35 -2.55
N LEU A 4 38.44 -55.13 -3.02
CA LEU A 4 37.87 -53.93 -2.38
C LEU A 4 36.42 -53.78 -2.85
N VAL A 5 35.48 -53.81 -1.90
CA VAL A 5 34.07 -53.47 -2.12
C VAL A 5 33.94 -51.98 -1.87
N PHE A 6 33.61 -51.19 -2.92
CA PHE A 6 33.23 -49.80 -2.80
C PHE A 6 31.73 -49.73 -2.48
N VAL A 7 31.38 -49.26 -1.29
CA VAL A 7 30.02 -48.92 -0.91
C VAL A 7 29.80 -47.44 -1.26
N SER A 8 29.04 -47.17 -2.32
CA SER A 8 28.60 -45.79 -2.67
C SER A 8 27.40 -45.43 -1.80
N ILE A 9 27.60 -44.53 -0.85
CA ILE A 9 26.52 -43.92 -0.07
C ILE A 9 25.95 -42.79 -0.93
N ALA A 10 24.76 -42.99 -1.51
CA ALA A 10 23.97 -41.94 -2.17
C ALA A 10 23.32 -41.05 -1.08
N LEU A 11 23.84 -39.83 -0.92
CA LEU A 11 23.25 -38.82 -0.06
C LEU A 11 22.00 -38.29 -0.75
N VAL A 12 20.81 -38.76 -0.37
CA VAL A 12 19.53 -38.20 -0.81
C VAL A 12 19.29 -36.92 -0.02
N CYS A 13 19.67 -35.78 -0.60
CA CYS A 13 19.21 -34.47 -0.11
C CYS A 13 17.70 -34.35 -0.36
N SER A 14 16.88 -34.68 0.62
CA SER A 14 15.46 -34.29 0.63
C SER A 14 15.35 -32.78 0.77
N VAL A 15 15.20 -32.08 -0.35
CA VAL A 15 14.72 -30.70 -0.35
C VAL A 15 13.27 -30.77 0.13
N ALA A 16 13.05 -30.49 1.41
CA ALA A 16 11.70 -30.28 1.92
C ALA A 16 11.14 -29.03 1.23
N ALA A 17 10.38 -29.22 0.15
CA ALA A 17 9.54 -28.20 -0.41
C ALA A 17 8.55 -27.80 0.72
N ARG A 18 8.80 -26.66 1.35
CA ARG A 18 7.80 -26.08 2.25
C ARG A 18 6.59 -25.75 1.39
N ALA A 19 5.54 -26.55 1.51
CA ALA A 19 4.26 -26.26 0.89
C ALA A 19 3.84 -24.84 1.35
N GLN A 20 3.56 -23.96 0.40
CA GLN A 20 3.04 -22.62 0.73
C GLN A 20 1.71 -22.82 1.43
N ASP A 21 1.58 -22.26 2.62
CA ASP A 21 0.32 -22.26 3.35
C ASP A 21 -0.68 -21.35 2.63
N THR A 22 -1.62 -21.94 1.90
CA THR A 22 -2.73 -21.28 1.20
C THR A 22 -4.03 -21.34 2.01
N THR A 23 -3.94 -21.62 3.30
CA THR A 23 -5.09 -21.81 4.17
C THR A 23 -5.80 -20.49 4.42
N GLN A 24 -7.11 -20.48 4.21
CA GLN A 24 -7.97 -19.41 4.68
C GLN A 24 -8.03 -19.43 6.20
N HIS A 25 -7.82 -18.28 6.82
CA HIS A 25 -8.08 -18.10 8.24
C HIS A 25 -9.50 -17.60 8.45
N ILE A 26 -10.20 -18.20 9.42
CA ILE A 26 -11.57 -17.83 9.78
C ILE A 26 -11.64 -17.63 11.29
N ILE A 27 -12.03 -16.44 11.73
CA ILE A 27 -12.30 -16.19 13.15
C ILE A 27 -13.69 -16.72 13.48
N SER A 28 -13.73 -17.85 14.18
CA SER A 28 -14.98 -18.53 14.52
C SER A 28 -15.86 -17.72 15.46
N GLY A 29 -17.18 -17.95 15.43
CA GLY A 29 -18.15 -17.33 16.33
C GLY A 29 -18.59 -15.91 15.97
N ARG A 30 -17.90 -15.20 15.06
CA ARG A 30 -18.31 -13.88 14.60
C ARG A 30 -19.50 -13.93 13.63
N LYS A 31 -20.32 -12.89 13.68
CA LYS A 31 -21.46 -12.71 12.77
C LYS A 31 -21.83 -11.22 12.67
N ASN A 32 -22.44 -10.87 11.56
CA ASN A 32 -23.07 -9.55 11.43
C ASN A 32 -24.17 -9.40 12.47
N SER A 33 -24.32 -8.20 13.03
CA SER A 33 -25.53 -7.89 13.78
C SER A 33 -26.72 -7.72 12.81
N VAL A 34 -27.92 -7.88 13.32
CA VAL A 34 -29.16 -7.72 12.52
C VAL A 34 -29.20 -6.37 11.80
N GLN A 35 -28.70 -5.32 12.44
CA GLN A 35 -28.62 -3.97 11.86
C GLN A 35 -27.62 -3.89 10.71
N GLN A 36 -26.60 -4.75 10.70
CA GLN A 36 -25.55 -4.75 9.68
C GLN A 36 -25.86 -5.64 8.46
N GLU A 37 -26.74 -6.64 8.61
CA GLU A 37 -27.05 -7.61 7.55
C GLU A 37 -27.61 -6.95 6.26
N ASN A 38 -28.21 -5.75 6.39
CA ASN A 38 -28.81 -5.00 5.28
C ASN A 38 -27.92 -3.85 4.75
N LYS A 39 -26.69 -3.74 5.26
CA LYS A 39 -25.75 -2.71 4.80
C LYS A 39 -25.22 -3.03 3.38
N PRO A 40 -24.79 -2.00 2.63
CA PRO A 40 -24.14 -2.21 1.34
C PRO A 40 -22.91 -3.11 1.43
N TYR A 41 -22.49 -3.64 0.29
CA TYR A 41 -21.23 -4.38 0.13
C TYR A 41 -20.22 -3.48 -0.59
N VAL A 42 -18.96 -3.56 -0.16
CA VAL A 42 -17.82 -2.87 -0.78
C VAL A 42 -16.71 -3.86 -1.05
N ILE A 43 -16.22 -3.92 -2.29
CA ILE A 43 -14.97 -4.56 -2.65
C ILE A 43 -13.98 -3.45 -3.00
N LEU A 44 -12.97 -3.29 -2.13
CA LEU A 44 -11.86 -2.37 -2.32
C LEU A 44 -10.69 -3.12 -2.96
N ILE A 45 -10.43 -2.82 -4.24
CA ILE A 45 -9.42 -3.48 -5.07
C ILE A 45 -8.23 -2.53 -5.18
N SER A 46 -7.04 -2.98 -4.78
CA SER A 46 -5.79 -2.25 -5.00
C SER A 46 -4.90 -2.98 -5.99
N ALA A 47 -4.46 -2.27 -7.02
CA ALA A 47 -3.42 -2.70 -7.94
C ALA A 47 -2.15 -1.89 -7.64
N ASP A 48 -1.17 -2.51 -6.96
CA ASP A 48 0.08 -1.88 -6.54
C ASP A 48 0.83 -1.25 -7.72
N GLY A 49 1.31 -0.02 -7.56
CA GLY A 49 2.07 0.69 -8.57
C GLY A 49 1.31 1.05 -9.86
N PHE A 50 -0.02 0.93 -9.86
CA PHE A 50 -0.84 1.18 -11.05
C PHE A 50 -1.05 2.68 -11.26
N ARG A 51 -0.24 3.28 -12.14
CA ARG A 51 -0.22 4.71 -12.40
C ARG A 51 -1.54 5.19 -12.99
N TYR A 52 -1.93 6.42 -12.64
CA TYR A 52 -3.21 7.05 -13.00
C TYR A 52 -3.53 7.03 -14.50
N ASP A 53 -2.51 7.06 -15.39
CA ASP A 53 -2.66 7.11 -16.84
C ASP A 53 -2.58 5.73 -17.55
N TYR A 54 -2.31 4.64 -16.81
CA TYR A 54 -2.16 3.31 -17.39
C TYR A 54 -3.40 2.79 -18.12
N PRO A 55 -4.65 3.05 -17.65
CA PRO A 55 -5.82 2.55 -18.37
C PRO A 55 -5.90 3.09 -19.81
N GLU A 56 -5.72 4.38 -20.00
CA GLU A 56 -5.74 5.01 -21.31
C GLU A 56 -4.51 4.65 -22.13
N LYS A 57 -3.33 4.66 -21.51
CA LYS A 57 -2.05 4.39 -22.16
C LYS A 57 -1.95 2.97 -22.71
N TYR A 58 -2.49 2.00 -22.00
CA TYR A 58 -2.38 0.57 -22.31
C TYR A 58 -3.71 -0.08 -22.68
N HIS A 59 -4.75 0.72 -22.95
CA HIS A 59 -6.06 0.26 -23.42
C HIS A 59 -6.71 -0.78 -22.51
N ALA A 60 -6.82 -0.47 -21.20
CA ALA A 60 -7.53 -1.29 -20.21
C ALA A 60 -9.05 -1.10 -20.40
N GLU A 61 -9.62 -1.74 -21.42
CA GLU A 61 -10.97 -1.45 -21.91
C GLU A 61 -12.07 -1.73 -20.89
N HIS A 62 -11.92 -2.78 -20.07
CA HIS A 62 -12.92 -3.10 -19.04
C HIS A 62 -12.90 -2.09 -17.89
N LEU A 63 -11.71 -1.72 -17.40
CA LEU A 63 -11.57 -0.70 -16.39
C LEU A 63 -12.10 0.64 -16.87
N LEU A 64 -11.79 1.04 -18.11
CA LEU A 64 -12.32 2.26 -18.72
C LEU A 64 -13.85 2.21 -18.86
N ALA A 65 -14.43 1.06 -19.21
CA ALA A 65 -15.87 0.90 -19.26
C ALA A 65 -16.52 1.08 -17.88
N PHE A 66 -15.97 0.45 -16.82
CA PHE A 66 -16.45 0.63 -15.45
C PHE A 66 -16.31 2.08 -14.97
N ALA A 67 -15.19 2.72 -15.27
CA ALA A 67 -14.97 4.12 -14.93
C ALA A 67 -15.98 5.05 -15.62
N ASN A 68 -16.27 4.80 -16.90
CA ASN A 68 -17.25 5.59 -17.66
C ASN A 68 -18.68 5.38 -17.18
N GLU A 69 -19.03 4.19 -16.67
CA GLU A 69 -20.35 3.92 -16.07
C GLU A 69 -20.49 4.49 -14.66
N GLY A 70 -19.39 4.69 -13.95
CA GLY A 70 -19.33 5.15 -12.56
C GLY A 70 -18.60 6.47 -12.40
N VAL A 71 -17.56 6.44 -11.57
CA VAL A 71 -16.72 7.59 -11.21
C VAL A 71 -15.27 7.32 -11.61
N LYS A 72 -14.61 8.33 -12.18
CA LYS A 72 -13.15 8.36 -12.36
C LYS A 72 -12.58 9.67 -11.85
N ALA A 73 -11.44 9.58 -11.15
CA ALA A 73 -10.63 10.76 -10.87
C ALA A 73 -9.55 10.92 -11.96
N SER A 74 -9.17 12.16 -12.23
CA SER A 74 -8.02 12.45 -13.09
C SER A 74 -6.71 11.89 -12.52
N SER A 75 -6.60 11.75 -11.20
CA SER A 75 -5.64 10.93 -10.46
C SER A 75 -6.00 10.89 -8.96
N MET A 76 -5.43 9.96 -8.21
CA MET A 76 -5.42 10.00 -6.74
C MET A 76 -4.01 10.36 -6.27
N ILE A 77 -3.90 11.32 -5.35
CA ILE A 77 -2.63 11.82 -4.84
C ILE A 77 -2.21 10.91 -3.67
N PRO A 78 -1.12 10.14 -3.80
CA PRO A 78 -0.62 9.35 -2.69
C PRO A 78 -0.09 10.23 -1.56
N SER A 79 -0.10 9.71 -0.34
CA SER A 79 0.60 10.33 0.78
C SER A 79 2.11 10.26 0.59
N PHE A 80 2.85 11.21 1.17
CA PHE A 80 4.30 11.16 1.18
C PHE A 80 4.81 10.31 2.35
N PRO A 81 5.82 9.46 2.11
CA PRO A 81 6.37 9.08 0.80
C PRO A 81 5.39 8.21 0.00
N SER A 82 5.44 8.34 -1.34
CA SER A 82 4.60 7.55 -2.23
C SER A 82 5.09 6.09 -2.33
N SER A 83 5.01 5.36 -1.22
CA SER A 83 5.51 4.00 -1.04
C SER A 83 4.42 3.04 -0.57
N THR A 84 4.58 1.74 -0.83
CA THR A 84 3.53 0.71 -0.72
C THR A 84 2.88 0.62 0.67
N GLN A 85 3.67 0.33 1.71
CA GLN A 85 3.13 0.14 3.07
C GLN A 85 2.48 1.41 3.62
N PRO A 86 3.13 2.60 3.56
CA PRO A 86 2.53 3.84 4.00
C PRO A 86 1.18 4.12 3.33
N ASN A 87 1.09 3.96 2.01
CA ASN A 87 -0.09 4.37 1.27
C ASN A 87 -1.27 3.41 1.35
N HIS A 88 -1.03 2.10 1.33
CA HIS A 88 -2.10 1.14 1.60
C HIS A 88 -2.69 1.35 3.00
N TYR A 89 -1.82 1.65 3.97
CA TYR A 89 -2.28 1.85 5.33
C TYR A 89 -2.93 3.24 5.54
N ALA A 90 -2.50 4.25 4.79
CA ALA A 90 -3.17 5.56 4.75
C ALA A 90 -4.61 5.45 4.22
N MET A 91 -4.83 4.74 3.11
CA MET A 91 -6.18 4.45 2.59
C MET A 91 -7.03 3.66 3.58
N ALA A 92 -6.42 2.75 4.34
CA ALA A 92 -7.13 1.91 5.30
C ALA A 92 -7.48 2.62 6.62
N THR A 93 -6.80 3.72 6.97
CA THR A 93 -6.96 4.42 8.26
C THR A 93 -7.46 5.85 8.14
N GLY A 94 -7.36 6.45 6.95
CA GLY A 94 -7.62 7.88 6.74
C GLY A 94 -6.57 8.79 7.39
N LEU A 95 -5.38 8.27 7.68
CA LEU A 95 -4.27 9.00 8.33
C LEU A 95 -3.07 9.09 7.41
N TYR A 96 -2.34 10.19 7.48
CA TYR A 96 -1.03 10.30 6.83
C TYR A 96 0.02 9.37 7.50
N PRO A 97 1.10 8.99 6.78
CA PRO A 97 2.10 8.05 7.29
C PRO A 97 2.70 8.41 8.64
N ALA A 98 3.02 9.67 8.89
CA ALA A 98 3.55 10.13 10.17
C ALA A 98 2.50 10.06 11.31
N HIS A 99 1.20 10.05 10.99
CA HIS A 99 0.10 9.93 11.96
C HIS A 99 -0.24 8.47 12.26
N HIS A 100 -0.22 7.58 11.28
CA HIS A 100 -0.47 6.14 11.53
C HIS A 100 0.79 5.34 11.85
N GLY A 101 1.98 5.93 11.72
CA GLY A 101 3.25 5.41 12.18
C GLY A 101 3.99 4.47 11.22
N ILE A 102 3.43 4.07 10.11
CA ILE A 102 4.15 3.34 9.05
C ILE A 102 4.70 4.38 8.07
N VAL A 103 5.83 4.99 8.43
CA VAL A 103 6.37 6.15 7.73
C VAL A 103 7.11 5.81 6.44
N GLN A 104 7.56 4.55 6.29
CA GLN A 104 8.29 4.02 5.14
C GLN A 104 8.11 2.50 5.03
N ASN A 105 8.55 1.89 3.92
CA ASN A 105 8.67 0.44 3.82
C ASN A 105 9.77 -0.12 4.76
N ILE A 106 10.81 0.67 4.98
CA ILE A 106 11.88 0.38 5.97
C ILE A 106 12.18 1.67 6.73
N PHE A 107 12.03 1.66 8.04
CA PHE A 107 12.32 2.81 8.90
C PHE A 107 12.86 2.38 10.27
N TYR A 108 13.60 3.28 10.93
CA TYR A 108 14.12 3.08 12.28
C TYR A 108 13.19 3.73 13.31
N ASP A 109 12.80 2.96 14.30
CA ASP A 109 12.00 3.44 15.44
C ASP A 109 12.93 3.71 16.63
N ARG A 110 13.00 4.98 17.07
CA ARG A 110 13.89 5.43 18.15
C ARG A 110 13.51 4.84 19.49
N ASP A 111 12.23 4.72 19.76
CA ASP A 111 11.71 4.28 21.07
C ASP A 111 11.88 2.75 21.22
N ARG A 112 11.80 2.03 20.10
CA ARG A 112 12.05 0.57 20.03
C ARG A 112 13.51 0.21 19.81
N ASN A 113 14.34 1.16 19.40
CA ASN A 113 15.75 0.96 19.03
C ASN A 113 15.93 -0.18 18.01
N THR A 114 15.07 -0.23 17.00
CA THR A 114 15.08 -1.28 15.96
C THR A 114 14.44 -0.77 14.68
N TYR A 115 14.62 -1.54 13.60
CA TYR A 115 14.01 -1.24 12.30
C TYR A 115 12.69 -1.98 12.12
N PHE A 116 11.69 -1.28 11.56
CA PHE A 116 10.62 -1.89 10.81
C PHE A 116 11.13 -2.23 9.40
N ASN A 117 10.73 -3.38 8.88
CA ASN A 117 10.98 -3.78 7.50
C ASN A 117 9.75 -4.52 6.98
N SER A 118 9.12 -3.98 5.95
CA SER A 118 7.92 -4.56 5.32
C SER A 118 8.15 -5.96 4.73
N GLY A 119 9.40 -6.31 4.42
CA GLY A 119 9.79 -7.66 4.00
C GLY A 119 9.92 -8.66 5.15
N SER A 120 9.88 -8.20 6.41
CA SER A 120 9.94 -9.06 7.60
C SER A 120 8.54 -9.49 8.03
N LYS A 121 8.30 -10.80 8.02
CA LYS A 121 7.06 -11.37 8.57
C LYS A 121 6.84 -10.98 10.03
N GLU A 122 7.89 -11.00 10.84
CA GLU A 122 7.84 -10.61 12.26
C GLU A 122 7.34 -9.18 12.43
N ASN A 123 7.84 -8.24 11.61
CA ASN A 123 7.40 -6.84 11.68
C ASN A 123 5.96 -6.67 11.18
N THR A 124 5.63 -7.27 10.04
CA THR A 124 4.30 -7.09 9.42
C THR A 124 3.17 -7.77 10.18
N GLU A 125 3.47 -8.73 11.06
CA GLU A 125 2.51 -9.41 11.94
C GLU A 125 2.45 -8.82 13.37
N ASP A 126 3.35 -7.90 13.73
CA ASP A 126 3.35 -7.21 15.02
C ASP A 126 2.44 -5.97 14.97
N ALA A 127 1.27 -6.09 15.59
CA ALA A 127 0.26 -5.03 15.63
C ALA A 127 0.75 -3.72 16.27
N THR A 128 1.79 -3.77 17.09
CA THR A 128 2.30 -2.61 17.83
C THR A 128 3.04 -1.59 16.95
N TRP A 129 3.30 -1.91 15.69
CA TRP A 129 3.81 -0.97 14.71
C TRP A 129 2.73 -0.02 14.16
N TYR A 130 1.48 -0.43 14.18
CA TYR A 130 0.37 0.16 13.43
C TYR A 130 -0.50 1.05 14.32
N GLY A 131 -0.53 2.36 14.03
CA GLY A 131 -1.45 3.31 14.65
C GLY A 131 -2.79 3.41 13.90
N GLY A 132 -3.73 4.13 14.48
CA GLY A 132 -5.05 4.32 13.88
C GLY A 132 -5.98 3.10 14.00
N THR A 133 -7.10 3.14 13.27
CA THR A 133 -8.11 2.07 13.24
C THR A 133 -8.42 1.73 11.78
N PRO A 134 -7.83 0.67 11.19
CA PRO A 134 -8.08 0.36 9.78
C PRO A 134 -9.53 -0.09 9.54
N LEU A 135 -10.00 0.09 8.29
CA LEU A 135 -11.37 -0.18 7.84
C LEU A 135 -11.92 -1.53 8.32
N TRP A 136 -11.13 -2.60 8.19
CA TRP A 136 -11.56 -3.95 8.62
C TRP A 136 -11.69 -4.06 10.14
N VAL A 137 -10.84 -3.40 10.90
CA VAL A 137 -10.95 -3.38 12.37
C VAL A 137 -12.18 -2.60 12.78
N LEU A 138 -12.41 -1.41 12.18
CA LEU A 138 -13.59 -0.61 12.45
C LEU A 138 -14.90 -1.36 12.13
N ALA A 139 -14.93 -2.07 11.00
CA ALA A 139 -16.07 -2.88 10.59
C ALA A 139 -16.36 -4.00 11.61
N GLU A 140 -15.35 -4.79 11.95
CA GLU A 140 -15.48 -5.91 12.90
C GLU A 140 -15.88 -5.44 14.29
N GLN A 141 -15.35 -4.31 14.78
CA GLN A 141 -15.73 -3.70 16.06
C GLN A 141 -17.21 -3.29 16.10
N GLN A 142 -17.79 -2.99 14.92
CA GLN A 142 -19.20 -2.65 14.79
C GLN A 142 -20.07 -3.83 14.33
N GLN A 143 -19.56 -5.06 14.46
CA GLN A 143 -20.24 -6.29 14.07
C GLN A 143 -20.67 -6.28 12.59
N LEU A 144 -19.86 -5.73 11.72
CA LEU A 144 -19.92 -5.82 10.27
C LEU A 144 -18.71 -6.64 9.81
N LEU A 145 -18.93 -7.84 9.29
CA LEU A 145 -17.85 -8.76 8.96
C LEU A 145 -17.03 -8.23 7.78
N ALA A 146 -15.71 -8.45 7.86
CA ALA A 146 -14.74 -8.11 6.82
C ALA A 146 -13.96 -9.32 6.33
N ALA A 147 -13.46 -9.24 5.09
CA ALA A 147 -12.57 -10.22 4.50
C ALA A 147 -11.36 -9.53 3.86
N ASN A 148 -10.16 -10.07 4.05
CA ASN A 148 -8.93 -9.52 3.50
C ASN A 148 -8.17 -10.51 2.63
N PHE A 149 -7.89 -10.09 1.37
CA PHE A 149 -6.89 -10.71 0.51
C PHE A 149 -5.67 -9.80 0.41
N TYR A 150 -4.65 -10.07 1.25
CA TYR A 150 -3.28 -9.53 1.16
C TYR A 150 -3.13 -8.01 1.31
N TRP A 151 -4.13 -7.30 1.82
CA TRP A 151 -3.96 -5.87 2.02
C TRP A 151 -2.81 -5.58 2.99
N PRO A 152 -1.84 -4.70 2.64
CA PRO A 152 -0.76 -4.32 3.54
C PRO A 152 -1.26 -3.82 4.89
N GLY A 153 -0.72 -4.39 5.98
CA GLY A 153 -1.19 -4.15 7.36
C GLY A 153 -2.26 -5.11 7.86
N SER A 154 -2.91 -5.92 6.98
CA SER A 154 -3.94 -6.87 7.43
C SER A 154 -3.40 -8.17 8.06
N ASN A 155 -2.10 -8.38 8.02
CA ASN A 155 -1.44 -9.54 8.65
C ASN A 155 -1.33 -9.42 10.18
N ALA A 156 -1.51 -8.24 10.72
CA ALA A 156 -1.40 -7.98 12.17
C ALA A 156 -2.79 -7.89 12.84
N PRO A 157 -2.93 -8.37 14.08
CA PRO A 157 -4.15 -8.22 14.86
C PRO A 157 -4.24 -6.81 15.46
N ILE A 158 -4.39 -5.80 14.61
CA ILE A 158 -4.42 -4.40 15.04
C ILE A 158 -5.61 -4.18 16.00
N LYS A 159 -5.34 -3.59 17.18
CA LYS A 159 -6.32 -3.49 18.30
C LYS A 159 -6.92 -4.86 18.66
N ASP A 160 -6.12 -5.93 18.60
CA ASP A 160 -6.50 -7.32 18.88
C ASP A 160 -7.58 -7.88 17.93
N VAL A 161 -7.71 -7.29 16.72
CA VAL A 161 -8.76 -7.64 15.76
C VAL A 161 -8.15 -8.02 14.40
N TYR A 162 -8.41 -9.25 13.95
CA TYR A 162 -8.30 -9.66 12.55
C TYR A 162 -9.65 -9.52 11.84
N SER A 163 -9.65 -9.44 10.51
CA SER A 163 -10.87 -9.69 9.74
C SER A 163 -11.43 -11.08 10.03
N THR A 164 -12.74 -11.27 9.90
CA THR A 164 -13.36 -12.58 10.08
C THR A 164 -12.83 -13.61 9.10
N TYR A 165 -12.59 -13.19 7.83
CA TYR A 165 -11.98 -14.02 6.79
C TYR A 165 -10.70 -13.34 6.31
N TYR A 166 -9.58 -14.07 6.28
CA TYR A 166 -8.35 -13.47 5.76
C TYR A 166 -7.35 -14.52 5.27
N TYR A 167 -6.49 -14.06 4.40
CA TYR A 167 -5.30 -14.77 3.94
C TYR A 167 -4.06 -13.95 4.28
N MET A 168 -3.04 -14.60 4.83
CA MET A 168 -1.77 -13.93 5.12
C MET A 168 -1.05 -13.55 3.83
N HIS A 169 -0.56 -12.33 3.76
CA HIS A 169 0.24 -11.84 2.63
C HIS A 169 1.45 -12.74 2.36
N GLY A 170 1.84 -12.87 1.10
CA GLY A 170 2.99 -13.72 0.69
C GLY A 170 2.61 -15.15 0.30
N LYS A 171 1.35 -15.54 0.38
CA LYS A 171 0.85 -16.83 -0.09
C LYS A 171 0.41 -16.73 -1.54
N LYS A 172 0.90 -17.63 -2.40
CA LYS A 172 0.55 -17.61 -3.85
C LYS A 172 -0.71 -18.41 -4.12
N ILE A 173 -1.86 -17.84 -3.80
CA ILE A 173 -3.16 -18.42 -4.21
C ILE A 173 -3.39 -18.01 -5.68
N PRO A 174 -3.74 -18.96 -6.56
CA PRO A 174 -4.09 -18.66 -7.95
C PRO A 174 -5.22 -17.63 -8.02
N ILE A 175 -5.16 -16.72 -8.99
CA ILE A 175 -6.12 -15.61 -9.06
C ILE A 175 -7.57 -16.07 -9.22
N ASN A 176 -7.81 -17.15 -9.96
CA ASN A 176 -9.15 -17.72 -10.12
C ASN A 176 -9.71 -18.26 -8.81
N ASP A 177 -8.87 -18.88 -7.98
CA ASP A 177 -9.26 -19.37 -6.65
C ASP A 177 -9.60 -18.18 -5.73
N ARG A 178 -8.83 -17.09 -5.79
CA ARG A 178 -9.12 -15.86 -5.05
C ARG A 178 -10.46 -15.24 -5.46
N ILE A 179 -10.77 -15.21 -6.75
CA ILE A 179 -12.07 -14.75 -7.27
C ILE A 179 -13.19 -15.68 -6.75
N GLN A 180 -12.96 -16.99 -6.79
CA GLN A 180 -13.95 -17.96 -6.31
C GLN A 180 -14.21 -17.82 -4.81
N ASP A 181 -13.18 -17.53 -4.00
CA ASP A 181 -13.34 -17.30 -2.57
C ASP A 181 -14.18 -16.04 -2.28
N VAL A 182 -14.00 -14.97 -3.05
CA VAL A 182 -14.87 -13.77 -2.93
C VAL A 182 -16.33 -14.15 -3.22
N VAL A 183 -16.59 -14.95 -4.26
CA VAL A 183 -17.94 -15.43 -4.57
C VAL A 183 -18.49 -16.35 -3.45
N ASN A 184 -17.65 -17.24 -2.91
CA ASN A 184 -18.01 -18.10 -1.79
C ASN A 184 -18.41 -17.29 -0.56
N TRP A 185 -17.62 -16.25 -0.21
CA TRP A 185 -17.94 -15.35 0.91
C TRP A 185 -19.27 -14.63 0.70
N LEU A 186 -19.52 -14.12 -0.51
CA LEU A 186 -20.75 -13.40 -0.85
C LEU A 186 -21.98 -14.32 -0.93
N ASN A 187 -21.81 -15.62 -1.08
CA ASN A 187 -22.90 -16.62 -1.03
C ASN A 187 -23.18 -17.15 0.38
N LEU A 188 -22.42 -16.75 1.40
CA LEU A 188 -22.71 -17.12 2.79
C LEU A 188 -24.08 -16.55 3.25
N PRO A 189 -24.71 -17.14 4.27
CA PRO A 189 -25.86 -16.54 4.93
C PRO A 189 -25.60 -15.10 5.38
N ALA A 190 -26.61 -14.23 5.42
CA ALA A 190 -26.46 -12.82 5.68
C ALA A 190 -25.69 -12.50 6.97
N ASP A 191 -25.91 -13.30 8.03
CA ASP A 191 -25.21 -13.15 9.31
C ASP A 191 -23.72 -13.55 9.25
N LYS A 192 -23.25 -14.21 8.18
CA LYS A 192 -21.86 -14.66 7.97
C LYS A 192 -21.15 -13.98 6.79
N ARG A 193 -21.89 -13.25 5.98
CA ARG A 193 -21.39 -12.63 4.76
C ARG A 193 -20.58 -11.38 5.06
N PRO A 194 -19.31 -11.25 4.59
CA PRO A 194 -18.56 -10.02 4.76
C PRO A 194 -19.13 -8.90 3.90
N HIS A 195 -19.21 -7.70 4.45
CA HIS A 195 -19.68 -6.51 3.76
C HIS A 195 -18.52 -5.64 3.24
N LEU A 196 -17.33 -5.79 3.81
CA LEU A 196 -16.09 -5.20 3.34
C LEU A 196 -15.14 -6.31 2.90
N ILE A 197 -14.69 -6.24 1.65
CA ILE A 197 -13.69 -7.15 1.10
C ILE A 197 -12.55 -6.31 0.54
N THR A 198 -11.31 -6.55 0.97
CA THR A 198 -10.12 -5.97 0.34
C THR A 198 -9.47 -6.98 -0.59
N PHE A 199 -8.96 -6.53 -1.75
CA PHE A 199 -8.41 -7.40 -2.78
C PHE A 199 -7.19 -6.76 -3.44
N TYR A 200 -6.00 -7.30 -3.14
CA TYR A 200 -4.72 -6.72 -3.55
C TYR A 200 -4.12 -7.45 -4.76
N LEU A 201 -3.54 -6.70 -5.71
CA LEU A 201 -2.92 -7.17 -6.95
C LEU A 201 -1.51 -6.54 -7.08
N PRO A 202 -0.40 -7.33 -7.15
CA PRO A 202 0.96 -6.78 -7.09
C PRO A 202 1.57 -6.44 -8.45
N TRP A 203 1.03 -6.92 -9.56
CA TRP A 203 1.77 -7.10 -10.82
C TRP A 203 2.26 -5.83 -11.51
N ALA A 204 1.57 -4.69 -11.38
CA ALA A 204 1.99 -3.47 -12.06
C ALA A 204 3.26 -2.89 -11.41
N ASP A 205 3.37 -3.02 -10.09
CA ASP A 205 4.55 -2.63 -9.33
C ASP A 205 5.75 -3.54 -9.63
N ASP A 206 5.57 -4.86 -9.54
CA ASP A 206 6.62 -5.85 -9.80
C ASP A 206 7.27 -5.64 -11.19
N GLU A 207 6.42 -5.49 -12.24
CA GLU A 207 6.89 -5.27 -13.60
C GLU A 207 7.43 -3.85 -13.80
N GLY A 208 6.85 -2.86 -13.12
CA GLY A 208 7.29 -1.47 -13.13
C GLY A 208 8.70 -1.32 -12.61
N HIS A 209 9.02 -1.89 -11.47
CA HIS A 209 10.37 -1.90 -10.90
C HIS A 209 11.36 -2.58 -11.84
N THR A 210 11.04 -3.76 -12.32
CA THR A 210 11.98 -4.59 -13.09
C THR A 210 12.27 -4.02 -14.47
N TYR A 211 11.24 -3.53 -15.17
CA TYR A 211 11.33 -3.20 -16.61
C TYR A 211 11.09 -1.73 -16.90
N GLY A 212 10.64 -0.94 -15.94
CA GLY A 212 10.27 0.47 -16.09
C GLY A 212 8.81 0.66 -16.50
N PRO A 213 8.22 1.84 -16.16
CA PRO A 213 6.79 2.12 -16.34
C PRO A 213 6.32 2.17 -17.79
N ASN A 214 7.26 2.28 -18.75
CA ASN A 214 6.98 2.40 -20.18
C ASN A 214 7.19 1.08 -20.93
N SER A 215 7.38 -0.03 -20.23
CA SER A 215 7.70 -1.34 -20.82
C SER A 215 6.47 -2.11 -21.30
N LYS A 216 6.69 -3.06 -22.24
CA LYS A 216 5.64 -4.02 -22.64
C LYS A 216 5.25 -5.00 -21.53
N GLN A 217 6.11 -5.20 -20.55
CA GLN A 217 5.80 -6.02 -19.38
C GLN A 217 4.75 -5.33 -18.52
N VAL A 218 4.90 -4.03 -18.25
CA VAL A 218 3.87 -3.23 -17.59
C VAL A 218 2.57 -3.21 -18.39
N ALA A 219 2.63 -3.05 -19.73
CA ALA A 219 1.44 -3.17 -20.57
C ALA A 219 0.74 -4.52 -20.40
N GLY A 220 1.51 -5.63 -20.33
CA GLY A 220 0.98 -6.97 -20.04
C GLY A 220 0.36 -7.09 -18.66
N ALA A 221 0.98 -6.50 -17.63
CA ALA A 221 0.45 -6.46 -16.27
C ALA A 221 -0.88 -5.68 -16.19
N VAL A 222 -0.96 -4.54 -16.89
CA VAL A 222 -2.20 -3.74 -16.98
C VAL A 222 -3.32 -4.54 -17.65
N THR A 223 -3.04 -5.23 -18.76
CA THR A 223 -4.01 -6.11 -19.43
C THR A 223 -4.48 -7.26 -18.53
N LEU A 224 -3.56 -7.85 -17.76
CA LEU A 224 -3.90 -8.88 -16.78
C LEU A 224 -4.80 -8.34 -15.68
N ILE A 225 -4.47 -7.19 -15.09
CA ILE A 225 -5.26 -6.53 -14.04
C ILE A 225 -6.66 -6.19 -14.56
N ASP A 226 -6.76 -5.61 -15.75
CA ASP A 226 -8.03 -5.32 -16.42
C ASP A 226 -8.92 -6.56 -16.53
N SER A 227 -8.33 -7.66 -17.03
CA SER A 227 -9.04 -8.95 -17.18
C SER A 227 -9.47 -9.53 -15.83
N VAL A 228 -8.64 -9.41 -14.79
CA VAL A 228 -8.92 -9.91 -13.43
C VAL A 228 -10.05 -9.12 -12.79
N VAL A 229 -10.04 -7.79 -12.88
CA VAL A 229 -11.10 -6.95 -12.32
C VAL A 229 -12.43 -7.21 -13.04
N TYR A 230 -12.40 -7.37 -14.35
CA TYR A 230 -13.58 -7.78 -15.11
C TYR A 230 -14.10 -9.15 -14.67
N ALA A 231 -13.24 -10.17 -14.58
CA ALA A 231 -13.62 -11.51 -14.15
C ALA A 231 -14.20 -11.52 -12.73
N LEU A 232 -13.59 -10.78 -11.80
CA LEU A 232 -14.08 -10.61 -10.42
C LEU A 232 -15.49 -9.99 -10.42
N THR A 233 -15.67 -8.88 -11.14
CA THR A 233 -16.96 -8.19 -11.22
C THR A 233 -18.03 -9.08 -11.81
N ARG A 234 -17.73 -9.82 -12.89
CA ARG A 234 -18.64 -10.77 -13.53
C ARG A 234 -18.99 -11.94 -12.60
N ALA A 235 -18.01 -12.49 -11.90
CA ALA A 235 -18.23 -13.59 -10.97
C ALA A 235 -19.09 -13.15 -9.77
N VAL A 236 -18.82 -11.97 -9.20
CA VAL A 236 -19.62 -11.40 -8.11
C VAL A 236 -21.06 -11.12 -8.56
N HIS A 237 -21.28 -10.67 -9.79
CA HIS A 237 -22.63 -10.44 -10.33
C HIS A 237 -23.50 -11.71 -10.30
N THR A 238 -22.91 -12.92 -10.38
CA THR A 238 -23.67 -14.18 -10.29
C THR A 238 -24.32 -14.43 -8.94
N THR A 239 -23.87 -13.73 -7.87
CA THR A 239 -24.47 -13.82 -6.53
C THR A 239 -25.80 -13.10 -6.41
N GLY A 240 -26.15 -12.24 -7.37
CA GLY A 240 -27.35 -11.39 -7.35
C GLY A 240 -27.27 -10.22 -6.35
N LEU A 241 -26.16 -10.05 -5.64
CA LEU A 241 -25.97 -8.95 -4.70
C LEU A 241 -25.61 -7.66 -5.42
N LYS A 242 -26.04 -6.53 -4.85
CA LYS A 242 -25.64 -5.19 -5.28
C LYS A 242 -24.35 -4.80 -4.56
N VAL A 243 -23.24 -4.80 -5.27
CA VAL A 243 -21.90 -4.55 -4.72
C VAL A 243 -21.33 -3.25 -5.26
N ASN A 244 -20.67 -2.49 -4.42
CA ASN A 244 -19.89 -1.30 -4.78
C ASN A 244 -18.43 -1.70 -4.93
N TYR A 245 -17.80 -1.25 -5.98
CA TYR A 245 -16.40 -1.50 -6.28
C TYR A 245 -15.63 -0.18 -6.22
N ILE A 246 -14.46 -0.23 -5.61
CA ILE A 246 -13.50 0.86 -5.59
C ILE A 246 -12.18 0.28 -6.06
N PHE A 247 -11.68 0.73 -7.21
CA PHE A 247 -10.41 0.34 -7.79
C PHE A 247 -9.40 1.46 -7.60
N VAL A 248 -8.33 1.17 -6.88
CA VAL A 248 -7.26 2.11 -6.53
C VAL A 248 -5.89 1.51 -6.77
N SER A 249 -4.87 2.33 -6.70
CA SER A 249 -3.51 1.92 -6.37
C SER A 249 -3.02 2.73 -5.17
N ASP A 250 -1.92 2.34 -4.62
CA ASP A 250 -1.26 3.03 -3.53
C ASP A 250 -0.38 4.17 -4.02
N HIS A 251 0.24 4.00 -5.19
CA HIS A 251 1.05 4.98 -5.92
C HIS A 251 1.08 4.63 -7.41
N GLY A 252 1.75 5.46 -8.19
CA GLY A 252 2.14 5.20 -9.56
C GLY A 252 3.58 4.69 -9.67
N MET A 253 4.21 4.90 -10.82
CA MET A 253 5.57 4.46 -11.11
C MET A 253 6.27 5.46 -12.01
N SER A 254 7.43 5.97 -11.59
CA SER A 254 8.27 6.90 -12.35
C SER A 254 9.49 6.19 -12.96
N GLU A 255 10.15 6.84 -13.91
CA GLU A 255 11.38 6.35 -14.57
C GLU A 255 12.54 7.29 -14.20
N PRO A 256 13.34 7.00 -13.15
CA PRO A 256 14.43 7.85 -12.72
C PRO A 256 15.69 7.68 -13.58
N ASP A 257 16.65 8.60 -13.41
CA ASP A 257 17.99 8.51 -13.99
C ASP A 257 18.87 7.50 -13.25
N THR A 258 18.74 6.23 -13.60
CA THR A 258 19.51 5.15 -12.99
C THR A 258 20.97 5.09 -13.50
N GLN A 259 21.33 5.87 -14.54
CA GLN A 259 22.69 5.90 -15.06
C GLN A 259 23.59 6.87 -14.28
N HIS A 260 22.99 7.91 -13.68
CA HIS A 260 23.71 8.92 -12.93
C HIS A 260 23.07 9.14 -11.55
N PRO A 261 23.04 8.10 -10.69
CA PRO A 261 22.47 8.21 -9.34
C PRO A 261 23.32 9.13 -8.48
N LEU A 262 22.70 9.67 -7.44
CA LEU A 262 23.41 10.41 -6.39
C LEU A 262 24.12 9.42 -5.46
N ALA A 263 25.42 9.60 -5.30
CA ALA A 263 26.22 8.85 -4.34
C ALA A 263 25.94 9.33 -2.90
N THR A 264 26.53 8.63 -1.93
CA THR A 264 26.57 9.10 -0.55
C THR A 264 27.25 10.48 -0.50
N PRO A 265 26.59 11.54 0.05
CA PRO A 265 27.21 12.85 0.18
C PRO A 265 28.51 12.79 0.99
N ASP A 266 29.55 13.52 0.56
CA ASP A 266 30.84 13.55 1.24
C ASP A 266 30.74 14.11 2.68
N ALA A 267 29.79 15.02 2.89
CA ALA A 267 29.50 15.60 4.20
C ALA A 267 28.79 14.64 5.17
N LEU A 268 28.33 13.46 4.72
CA LEU A 268 27.61 12.51 5.56
C LEU A 268 28.52 11.48 6.20
N ASP A 269 28.80 11.64 7.48
CA ASP A 269 29.40 10.57 8.30
C ASP A 269 28.31 9.57 8.73
N THR A 270 28.17 8.48 7.98
CA THR A 270 27.14 7.46 8.21
C THR A 270 27.28 6.75 9.57
N SER A 271 28.44 6.81 10.21
CA SER A 271 28.66 6.20 11.54
C SER A 271 27.87 6.89 12.65
N LYS A 272 27.48 8.16 12.44
CA LYS A 272 26.75 9.01 13.40
C LYS A 272 25.23 8.85 13.33
N PHE A 273 24.71 8.17 12.30
CA PHE A 273 23.27 8.08 12.06
C PHE A 273 22.84 6.64 11.87
N PHE A 274 21.59 6.36 12.24
CA PHE A 274 20.83 5.29 11.63
C PHE A 274 20.22 5.82 10.34
N ILE A 275 20.37 5.09 9.24
CA ILE A 275 19.83 5.50 7.93
C ILE A 275 18.59 4.68 7.65
N SER A 276 17.50 5.34 7.30
CA SER A 276 16.23 4.73 6.96
C SER A 276 15.65 5.35 5.69
N GLY A 277 14.52 4.81 5.24
CA GLY A 277 13.92 5.23 3.98
C GLY A 277 14.42 4.42 2.79
N ASP A 278 14.24 4.99 1.62
CA ASP A 278 14.61 4.40 0.35
C ASP A 278 15.48 5.37 -0.49
N ARG A 279 15.59 5.11 -1.76
CA ARG A 279 16.40 5.91 -2.70
C ARG A 279 15.80 7.30 -3.00
N MET A 280 14.51 7.50 -2.80
CA MET A 280 13.77 8.73 -3.05
C MET A 280 13.54 9.55 -1.79
N VAL A 281 13.72 8.91 -0.62
CA VAL A 281 13.64 9.58 0.68
C VAL A 281 14.67 8.96 1.60
N VAL A 282 15.79 9.64 1.82
CA VAL A 282 16.81 9.20 2.77
C VAL A 282 16.59 9.92 4.09
N GLU A 283 16.37 9.17 5.14
CA GLU A 283 16.18 9.69 6.49
C GLU A 283 17.37 9.35 7.39
N LEU A 284 17.89 10.34 8.05
CA LEU A 284 19.03 10.25 8.97
C LEU A 284 18.53 10.44 10.40
N ILE A 285 18.66 9.41 11.22
CA ILE A 285 18.30 9.42 12.63
C ILE A 285 19.58 9.51 13.43
N ALA A 286 19.81 10.64 14.10
CA ALA A 286 21.05 10.91 14.81
C ALA A 286 21.22 10.02 16.06
N LYS A 287 22.37 9.37 16.18
CA LYS A 287 22.78 8.65 17.40
C LYS A 287 23.09 9.62 18.53
N ASN A 288 23.57 10.84 18.20
CA ASN A 288 23.75 11.95 19.11
C ASN A 288 23.13 13.22 18.52
N LYS A 289 22.21 13.84 19.24
CA LYS A 289 21.50 15.06 18.78
C LYS A 289 22.44 16.22 18.44
N ALA A 290 23.64 16.29 19.05
CA ALA A 290 24.64 17.31 18.74
C ALA A 290 25.17 17.22 17.30
N ASP A 291 25.02 16.07 16.63
CA ASP A 291 25.46 15.88 15.24
C ASP A 291 24.43 16.39 14.20
N ILE A 292 23.18 16.68 14.60
CA ILE A 292 22.11 17.06 13.67
C ILE A 292 22.47 18.36 12.94
N GLN A 293 22.63 19.47 13.69
CA GLN A 293 22.81 20.80 13.09
C GLN A 293 24.09 20.89 12.25
N PRO A 294 25.28 20.47 12.75
CA PRO A 294 26.50 20.51 11.93
C PRO A 294 26.39 19.67 10.63
N THR A 295 25.76 18.48 10.69
CA THR A 295 25.59 17.63 9.50
C THR A 295 24.59 18.27 8.54
N TYR A 296 23.47 18.79 9.03
CA TYR A 296 22.50 19.52 8.20
C TYR A 296 23.14 20.66 7.43
N GLU A 297 23.92 21.53 8.11
CA GLU A 297 24.56 22.66 7.46
C GLU A 297 25.59 22.22 6.40
N ALA A 298 26.37 21.20 6.69
CA ALA A 298 27.33 20.64 5.76
C ALA A 298 26.65 20.04 4.53
N LEU A 299 25.62 19.21 4.72
CA LEU A 299 24.82 18.64 3.65
C LEU A 299 24.11 19.72 2.83
N LYS A 300 23.52 20.72 3.47
CA LYS A 300 22.84 21.84 2.78
C LYS A 300 23.79 22.65 1.89
N LYS A 301 25.04 22.81 2.32
CA LYS A 301 26.09 23.49 1.56
C LYS A 301 26.57 22.68 0.35
N GLU A 302 26.63 21.37 0.49
CA GLU A 302 27.06 20.45 -0.55
C GLU A 302 25.96 20.12 -1.55
N ALA A 303 24.69 20.19 -1.12
CA ALA A 303 23.53 19.68 -1.84
C ALA A 303 23.47 20.17 -3.29
N LYS A 304 23.42 19.22 -4.20
CA LYS A 304 23.21 19.40 -5.62
C LYS A 304 22.29 18.29 -6.14
N ASP A 305 21.24 18.67 -6.84
CA ASP A 305 20.22 17.77 -7.35
C ASP A 305 19.42 17.01 -6.26
N TYR A 306 19.46 17.49 -5.00
CA TYR A 306 18.63 17.04 -3.89
C TYR A 306 18.42 18.18 -2.87
N ASP A 307 17.32 18.12 -2.14
CA ASP A 307 16.99 19.01 -1.04
C ASP A 307 17.33 18.37 0.31
N VAL A 308 17.69 19.22 1.28
CA VAL A 308 17.99 18.81 2.64
C VAL A 308 17.09 19.55 3.60
N TYR A 309 16.39 18.80 4.44
CA TYR A 309 15.50 19.34 5.47
C TYR A 309 15.88 18.80 6.84
N VAL A 310 15.71 19.62 7.88
CA VAL A 310 15.54 19.11 9.25
C VAL A 310 14.06 18.85 9.48
N ARG A 311 13.76 17.87 10.32
CA ARG A 311 12.37 17.44 10.61
C ARG A 311 11.45 18.61 11.02
N GLU A 312 11.99 19.61 11.73
CA GLU A 312 11.25 20.80 12.14
C GLU A 312 10.77 21.68 10.98
N ASN A 313 11.44 21.62 9.83
CA ASN A 313 11.22 22.48 8.68
C ASN A 313 10.80 21.73 7.42
N MET A 314 10.22 20.55 7.57
CA MET A 314 9.64 19.80 6.43
C MET A 314 8.52 20.63 5.78
N PRO A 315 8.40 20.61 4.44
CA PRO A 315 7.28 21.24 3.75
C PRO A 315 5.93 20.74 4.28
N ALA A 316 5.02 21.63 4.61
CA ALA A 316 3.75 21.30 5.27
C ALA A 316 2.90 20.27 4.48
N HIS A 317 2.94 20.32 3.14
CA HIS A 317 2.17 19.41 2.29
C HIS A 317 2.66 17.95 2.34
N LEU A 318 3.84 17.68 2.92
CA LEU A 318 4.37 16.32 3.08
C LEU A 318 3.87 15.64 4.36
N HIS A 319 3.24 16.38 5.28
CA HIS A 319 2.70 15.87 6.54
C HIS A 319 3.68 14.98 7.33
N SER A 320 4.97 15.39 7.32
CA SER A 320 6.09 14.65 7.92
C SER A 320 6.96 15.52 8.82
N ALA A 321 6.45 16.72 9.19
CA ALA A 321 7.15 17.58 10.12
C ALA A 321 7.12 17.01 11.56
N LYS A 322 7.97 17.54 12.43
CA LYS A 322 8.07 17.06 13.82
C LYS A 322 6.73 17.04 14.57
N ASN A 323 5.87 18.01 14.32
CA ASN A 323 4.56 18.09 14.98
C ASN A 323 3.52 17.13 14.37
N ASP A 324 3.78 16.63 13.15
CA ASP A 324 2.95 15.63 12.47
C ASP A 324 3.41 14.20 12.83
N ASP A 325 4.64 14.02 13.30
CA ASP A 325 5.20 12.70 13.62
C ASP A 325 4.74 12.23 15.01
N TRP A 326 3.57 11.60 15.05
CA TRP A 326 2.96 11.12 16.31
C TRP A 326 3.70 9.95 16.94
N HIS A 327 4.54 9.27 16.18
CA HIS A 327 5.25 8.05 16.60
C HIS A 327 6.77 8.24 16.73
N ASN A 328 7.29 9.46 16.51
CA ASN A 328 8.72 9.79 16.57
C ASN A 328 9.61 8.93 15.64
N ARG A 329 9.11 8.63 14.41
CA ARG A 329 9.73 7.72 13.45
C ARG A 329 10.35 8.40 12.23
N VAL A 330 9.95 9.64 11.92
CA VAL A 330 10.56 10.44 10.83
C VAL A 330 11.99 10.82 11.19
N GLY A 331 12.90 10.84 10.21
CA GLY A 331 14.32 11.19 10.39
C GLY A 331 14.55 12.59 10.99
N ASP A 332 15.71 12.83 11.61
CA ASP A 332 16.10 14.15 12.09
C ASP A 332 16.53 15.06 10.94
N ILE A 333 17.18 14.46 9.91
CA ILE A 333 17.53 15.11 8.64
C ILE A 333 16.97 14.24 7.52
N ILE A 334 16.35 14.88 6.54
CA ILE A 334 15.73 14.22 5.40
C ILE A 334 16.37 14.75 4.11
N LEU A 335 16.81 13.82 3.23
CA LEU A 335 17.34 14.14 1.91
C LEU A 335 16.32 13.69 0.86
N LEU A 336 15.89 14.62 0.01
CA LEU A 336 14.92 14.37 -1.07
C LEU A 336 15.60 14.66 -2.41
N PRO A 337 15.85 13.66 -3.26
CA PRO A 337 16.43 13.87 -4.57
C PRO A 337 15.43 14.57 -5.50
N ASN A 338 15.92 15.49 -6.30
CA ASN A 338 15.12 16.16 -7.31
C ASN A 338 14.94 15.24 -8.53
N TYR A 339 13.70 14.88 -8.83
CA TYR A 339 13.42 14.03 -10.01
C TYR A 339 14.11 14.58 -11.28
N PRO A 340 14.73 13.76 -12.10
CA PRO A 340 14.70 12.28 -12.09
C PRO A 340 15.82 11.62 -11.25
N LYS A 341 16.51 12.35 -10.37
CA LYS A 341 17.57 11.78 -9.54
C LYS A 341 17.02 10.85 -8.45
N LEU A 342 17.87 9.91 -8.03
CA LEU A 342 17.67 9.03 -6.89
C LEU A 342 19.00 8.80 -6.19
N PHE A 343 18.99 8.46 -4.92
CA PHE A 343 20.20 8.06 -4.19
C PHE A 343 20.56 6.59 -4.40
N ASN A 344 21.86 6.31 -4.46
CA ASN A 344 22.40 4.95 -4.40
C ASN A 344 23.55 4.89 -3.38
N LEU A 345 23.20 4.99 -2.10
CA LEU A 345 24.16 5.15 -1.01
C LEU A 345 25.12 3.96 -0.85
N TYR A 346 24.76 2.77 -1.36
CA TYR A 346 25.50 1.52 -1.14
C TYR A 346 25.88 0.82 -2.44
N ASP A 347 25.83 1.52 -3.56
CA ASP A 347 26.16 1.01 -4.90
C ASP A 347 25.45 -0.31 -5.25
N HIS A 348 24.16 -0.38 -4.94
CA HIS A 348 23.33 -1.53 -5.30
C HIS A 348 22.82 -1.42 -6.73
N LYS A 349 22.47 -2.57 -7.32
CA LYS A 349 21.74 -2.59 -8.59
C LYS A 349 20.43 -1.80 -8.45
N LEU A 350 20.17 -0.90 -9.37
CA LEU A 350 18.98 -0.06 -9.40
C LEU A 350 17.91 -0.70 -10.27
N ASP A 351 16.66 -0.61 -9.81
CA ASP A 351 15.50 -0.96 -10.58
C ASP A 351 15.15 0.18 -11.56
N LYS A 352 14.56 -0.15 -12.71
CA LYS A 352 14.26 0.81 -13.76
C LYS A 352 13.11 1.75 -13.43
N GLY A 353 12.11 1.26 -12.74
CA GLY A 353 11.02 2.07 -12.21
C GLY A 353 11.17 2.30 -10.71
N GLN A 354 10.77 3.45 -10.23
CA GLN A 354 10.81 3.83 -8.81
C GLN A 354 9.61 4.70 -8.45
N HIS A 355 9.26 4.67 -7.18
CA HIS A 355 8.26 5.51 -6.53
C HIS A 355 8.82 5.99 -5.18
N GLY A 356 8.09 6.81 -4.41
CA GLY A 356 8.58 7.37 -3.14
C GLY A 356 8.76 8.89 -3.18
N TYR A 357 8.80 9.49 -4.36
CA TYR A 357 8.95 10.95 -4.54
C TYR A 357 7.79 11.75 -3.95
N ASP A 358 8.02 13.05 -3.74
CA ASP A 358 6.97 14.01 -3.45
C ASP A 358 5.92 14.02 -4.58
N PRO A 359 4.66 13.63 -4.30
CA PRO A 359 3.62 13.57 -5.32
C PRO A 359 3.27 14.94 -5.91
N LYS A 360 3.54 16.03 -5.20
CA LYS A 360 3.38 17.38 -5.74
C LYS A 360 4.41 17.72 -6.82
N ALA A 361 5.62 17.16 -6.71
CA ALA A 361 6.70 17.40 -7.66
C ALA A 361 6.68 16.42 -8.83
N VAL A 362 6.21 15.18 -8.61
CA VAL A 362 6.30 14.09 -9.60
C VAL A 362 4.93 13.46 -9.81
N LYS A 363 4.24 13.86 -10.88
CA LYS A 363 2.90 13.33 -11.21
C LYS A 363 2.90 11.83 -11.53
N ASP A 364 4.01 11.29 -12.00
CA ASP A 364 4.14 9.86 -12.35
C ASP A 364 3.99 8.93 -11.14
N VAL A 365 4.09 9.44 -9.90
CA VAL A 365 3.77 8.67 -8.70
C VAL A 365 2.29 8.76 -8.28
N HIS A 366 1.46 9.50 -9.02
CA HIS A 366 0.02 9.52 -8.74
C HIS A 366 -0.63 8.17 -9.02
N ALA A 367 -1.54 7.81 -8.16
CA ALA A 367 -2.33 6.60 -8.17
C ALA A 367 -3.60 6.73 -9.03
N ILE A 368 -4.21 5.59 -9.35
CA ILE A 368 -5.51 5.50 -10.02
C ILE A 368 -6.66 5.55 -8.99
N PHE A 369 -7.81 6.04 -9.41
CA PHE A 369 -9.08 5.86 -8.71
C PHE A 369 -10.23 5.73 -9.71
N PHE A 370 -10.92 4.59 -9.65
CA PHE A 370 -12.20 4.35 -10.30
C PHE A 370 -13.18 3.76 -9.30
N ALA A 371 -14.48 4.08 -9.43
CA ALA A 371 -15.49 3.51 -8.56
C ALA A 371 -16.81 3.31 -9.30
N TRP A 372 -17.47 2.17 -9.07
CA TRP A 372 -18.75 1.85 -9.70
C TRP A 372 -19.62 0.99 -8.79
N GLY A 373 -20.90 0.99 -9.06
CA GLY A 373 -21.90 0.28 -8.29
C GLY A 373 -23.02 1.19 -7.78
N PRO A 374 -23.98 0.64 -7.03
CA PRO A 374 -25.24 1.34 -6.72
C PRO A 374 -25.10 2.59 -5.84
N ALA A 375 -23.99 2.75 -5.12
CA ALA A 375 -23.79 3.94 -4.28
C ALA A 375 -23.20 5.13 -5.06
N PHE A 376 -22.63 4.90 -6.25
CA PHE A 376 -21.88 5.91 -6.97
C PHE A 376 -22.74 6.64 -8.01
N ARG A 377 -22.47 7.93 -8.17
CA ARG A 377 -23.03 8.73 -9.27
C ARG A 377 -22.49 8.21 -10.60
N PRO A 378 -23.35 7.95 -11.60
CA PRO A 378 -22.88 7.51 -12.91
C PRO A 378 -22.22 8.66 -13.69
N HIS A 379 -21.31 8.31 -14.60
CA HIS A 379 -20.67 9.22 -15.55
C HIS A 379 -20.04 10.47 -14.88
N THR A 380 -19.37 10.27 -13.75
CA THR A 380 -18.80 11.36 -12.96
C THR A 380 -17.28 11.38 -13.11
N GLU A 381 -16.74 12.52 -13.46
CA GLU A 381 -15.30 12.80 -13.50
C GLU A 381 -14.98 13.81 -12.40
N ILE A 382 -13.90 13.54 -11.63
CA ILE A 382 -13.48 14.40 -10.53
C ILE A 382 -12.00 14.78 -10.63
N GLU A 383 -11.66 15.89 -9.98
CA GLU A 383 -10.29 16.38 -9.86
C GLU A 383 -9.43 15.46 -8.95
N PRO A 384 -8.10 15.66 -8.90
CA PRO A 384 -7.24 14.91 -7.99
C PRO A 384 -7.60 15.15 -6.53
N PHE A 385 -7.58 14.07 -5.74
CA PHE A 385 -7.86 14.11 -4.30
C PHE A 385 -6.84 13.26 -3.51
N PRO A 386 -6.62 13.51 -2.21
CA PRO A 386 -5.67 12.76 -1.39
C PRO A 386 -6.20 11.36 -1.03
N ASN A 387 -5.32 10.36 -1.04
CA ASN A 387 -5.68 8.96 -0.82
C ASN A 387 -6.26 8.66 0.58
N VAL A 388 -6.04 9.53 1.57
CA VAL A 388 -6.63 9.42 2.91
C VAL A 388 -8.16 9.56 2.88
N ASP A 389 -8.74 10.13 1.83
CA ASP A 389 -10.20 10.28 1.65
C ASP A 389 -10.91 8.97 1.27
N ILE A 390 -10.17 7.91 0.95
CA ILE A 390 -10.73 6.56 0.72
C ILE A 390 -11.38 6.02 2.01
N TYR A 391 -10.79 6.29 3.18
CA TYR A 391 -11.37 5.85 4.45
C TYR A 391 -12.77 6.42 4.72
N PRO A 392 -12.99 7.76 4.71
CA PRO A 392 -14.33 8.31 4.88
C PRO A 392 -15.29 7.90 3.76
N LEU A 393 -14.86 7.72 2.52
CA LEU A 393 -15.70 7.21 1.43
C LEU A 393 -16.25 5.81 1.75
N VAL A 394 -15.37 4.86 2.10
CA VAL A 394 -15.77 3.47 2.42
C VAL A 394 -16.65 3.43 3.67
N THR A 395 -16.29 4.19 4.73
CA THR A 395 -17.07 4.22 5.95
C THR A 395 -18.46 4.82 5.75
N GLN A 396 -18.59 5.80 4.88
CA GLN A 396 -19.91 6.39 4.53
C GLN A 396 -20.79 5.39 3.77
N ILE A 397 -20.25 4.67 2.78
CA ILE A 397 -21.00 3.63 2.05
C ILE A 397 -21.50 2.54 3.01
N LEU A 398 -20.64 2.06 3.90
CA LEU A 398 -20.97 0.99 4.85
C LEU A 398 -21.78 1.48 6.06
N GLY A 399 -21.92 2.79 6.24
CA GLY A 399 -22.58 3.41 7.39
C GLY A 399 -21.85 3.14 8.71
N LEU A 400 -20.51 3.02 8.66
CA LEU A 400 -19.67 2.87 9.83
C LEU A 400 -19.41 4.22 10.50
N ARG A 401 -19.27 4.22 11.81
CA ARG A 401 -18.99 5.41 12.60
C ARG A 401 -17.61 5.32 13.24
N TYR A 402 -16.83 6.37 13.11
CA TYR A 402 -15.54 6.51 13.77
C TYR A 402 -15.54 7.78 14.63
N THR A 403 -14.83 7.74 15.74
CA THR A 403 -14.66 8.87 16.68
C THR A 403 -13.22 9.37 16.71
N ASP A 404 -12.29 8.52 16.26
CA ASP A 404 -10.88 8.88 16.18
C ASP A 404 -10.70 10.02 15.17
N LYS A 405 -9.82 10.97 15.47
CA LYS A 405 -9.42 11.99 14.51
C LYS A 405 -8.69 11.32 13.35
N ILE A 406 -9.11 11.65 12.14
CA ILE A 406 -8.44 11.24 10.90
C ILE A 406 -8.06 12.48 10.08
N ASP A 407 -7.23 12.31 9.07
CA ASP A 407 -6.83 13.38 8.14
C ASP A 407 -7.75 13.44 6.93
N GLY A 408 -8.29 12.30 6.53
CA GLY A 408 -9.23 12.21 5.43
C GLY A 408 -10.52 13.00 5.69
N THR A 409 -11.05 13.59 4.61
CA THR A 409 -12.27 14.41 4.62
C THR A 409 -13.43 13.68 3.94
N LYS A 410 -14.64 14.21 4.09
CA LYS A 410 -15.82 13.67 3.41
C LYS A 410 -16.01 14.24 2.01
N GLU A 411 -15.15 15.15 1.57
CA GLU A 411 -15.30 15.85 0.29
C GLU A 411 -15.46 14.88 -0.88
N LEU A 412 -14.58 13.85 -0.95
CA LEU A 412 -14.70 12.81 -1.96
C LEU A 412 -16.07 12.10 -1.89
N ALA A 413 -16.49 11.69 -0.71
CA ALA A 413 -17.75 10.96 -0.55
C ALA A 413 -18.96 11.81 -0.93
N ASP A 414 -18.99 13.10 -0.55
CA ASP A 414 -20.06 14.05 -0.87
C ASP A 414 -20.13 14.34 -2.38
N GLU A 415 -18.99 14.31 -3.07
CA GLU A 415 -18.91 14.54 -4.52
C GLU A 415 -19.35 13.31 -5.32
N VAL A 416 -18.99 12.10 -4.92
CA VAL A 416 -19.15 10.89 -5.75
C VAL A 416 -20.33 10.00 -5.39
N LEU A 417 -20.88 10.12 -4.17
CA LEU A 417 -22.01 9.27 -3.76
C LEU A 417 -23.36 9.85 -4.15
N ILE A 418 -24.29 8.95 -4.47
CA ILE A 418 -25.71 9.30 -4.63
C ILE A 418 -26.25 9.66 -3.23
N PRO A 419 -27.02 10.78 -3.09
CA PRO A 419 -27.58 11.20 -1.81
C PRO A 419 -28.47 10.16 -1.13
#